data_f78c2bfc73c77041313accc9094782b7
#
_entry.id   f78c2bfc73c77041313accc9094782b7
#
_cell.length_a   1.000
_cell.length_b   1.000
_cell.length_c   1.000
_cell.angle_alpha   90.00
_cell.angle_beta   90.00
_cell.angle_gamma   90.00
#
_symmetry.space_group_name_H-M   'P 1'
#
loop_
_entity.id
_entity.type
_entity.pdbx_description
1 polymer ?
#
loop_
_entity_poly.entity_id
_entity_poly.type
_entity_poly.pdbx_seq_one_letter_code
_entity_poly.pdbx_strand_id
1 'polypeptide(L)'
;MEDFKGKKVLIFGLGLNDGGLGMTEFFLEQGAIVTITDGKSKEELKPTLEKLEKYKDRITLHLGGHTESDFISNDIVVRNPAIKPNNKYLQIARDGGKRI
;
A
#
# COMPACT_ATOMS: atom_id res chain seq x y z
N MET A 1 -9.06 -6.78 -19.57
CA MET A 1 -8.24 -6.89 -18.35
C MET A 1 -7.58 -5.55 -18.06
N GLU A 2 -7.55 -5.16 -16.81
CA GLU A 2 -6.97 -3.86 -16.44
C GLU A 2 -5.45 -3.91 -16.46
N ASP A 3 -4.81 -2.85 -16.99
CA ASP A 3 -3.37 -2.73 -17.02
C ASP A 3 -2.90 -1.84 -15.86
N PHE A 4 -2.13 -2.40 -14.96
CA PHE A 4 -1.59 -1.69 -13.80
C PHE A 4 -0.14 -1.21 -14.02
N LYS A 5 0.44 -1.49 -15.18
CA LYS A 5 1.82 -1.10 -15.46
C LYS A 5 2.02 0.41 -15.32
N GLY A 6 2.96 0.81 -14.48
CA GLY A 6 3.25 2.22 -14.22
C GLY A 6 2.24 2.93 -13.33
N LYS A 7 1.16 2.26 -12.90
CA LYS A 7 0.19 2.85 -11.98
C LYS A 7 0.80 3.00 -10.60
N LYS A 8 0.44 4.08 -9.91
CA LYS A 8 0.86 4.30 -8.53
C LYS A 8 -0.17 3.70 -7.59
N VAL A 9 0.27 2.73 -6.81
CA VAL A 9 -0.60 1.98 -5.89
C VAL A 9 -0.11 2.16 -4.46
N LEU A 10 -1.02 2.54 -3.59
CA LEU A 10 -0.76 2.64 -2.16
C LEU A 10 -1.31 1.40 -1.48
N ILE A 11 -0.45 0.68 -0.77
CA ILE A 11 -0.87 -0.42 0.10
C ILE A 11 -1.09 0.16 1.48
N PHE A 12 -2.33 0.28 1.87
CA PHE A 12 -2.73 0.82 3.17
C PHE A 12 -2.86 -0.33 4.16
N GLY A 13 -1.77 -0.60 4.87
CA GLY A 13 -1.65 -1.71 5.80
C GLY A 13 -1.04 -2.94 5.14
N LEU A 14 0.27 -3.14 5.34
CA LEU A 14 0.97 -4.33 4.87
C LEU A 14 0.65 -5.52 5.77
N GLY A 15 0.76 -5.31 7.08
CA GLY A 15 0.52 -6.36 8.06
C GLY A 15 1.56 -7.48 8.03
N LEU A 16 1.34 -8.48 8.87
CA LEU A 16 2.24 -9.64 8.97
C LEU A 16 1.62 -10.91 8.39
N ASN A 17 0.31 -11.13 8.62
CA ASN A 17 -0.35 -12.38 8.24
C ASN A 17 -1.75 -12.17 7.66
N ASP A 18 -2.07 -10.98 7.17
CA ASP A 18 -3.43 -10.61 6.84
C ASP A 18 -3.68 -10.29 5.36
N GLY A 19 -2.80 -10.76 4.49
CA GLY A 19 -3.00 -10.63 3.04
C GLY A 19 -2.36 -9.42 2.40
N GLY A 20 -1.80 -8.49 3.18
CA GLY A 20 -1.14 -7.31 2.61
C GLY A 20 0.04 -7.67 1.72
N LEU A 21 0.79 -8.70 2.09
CA LEU A 21 1.90 -9.18 1.29
C LEU A 21 1.43 -9.65 -0.08
N GLY A 22 0.38 -10.49 -0.11
CA GLY A 22 -0.12 -11.02 -1.38
C GLY A 22 -0.61 -9.94 -2.32
N MET A 23 -1.32 -8.94 -1.80
CA MET A 23 -1.78 -7.81 -2.60
C MET A 23 -0.60 -7.00 -3.13
N THR A 24 0.41 -6.77 -2.29
CA THR A 24 1.62 -6.05 -2.70
C THR A 24 2.33 -6.78 -3.83
N GLU A 25 2.52 -8.08 -3.67
CA GLU A 25 3.16 -8.89 -4.71
C GLU A 25 2.37 -8.88 -6.01
N PHE A 26 1.05 -8.98 -5.92
CA PHE A 26 0.19 -8.94 -7.11
C PHE A 26 0.44 -7.68 -7.92
N PHE A 27 0.39 -6.51 -7.28
CA PHE A 27 0.57 -5.25 -8.01
C PHE A 27 1.99 -5.08 -8.55
N LEU A 28 2.99 -5.53 -7.78
CA LEU A 28 4.38 -5.48 -8.26
C LEU A 28 4.58 -6.36 -9.49
N GLU A 29 3.99 -7.55 -9.51
CA GLU A 29 4.04 -8.45 -10.67
C GLU A 29 3.34 -7.86 -11.88
N GLN A 30 2.33 -7.02 -11.65
CA GLN A 30 1.62 -6.32 -12.73
C GLN A 30 2.36 -5.06 -13.22
N GLY A 31 3.52 -4.77 -12.64
CA GLY A 31 4.33 -3.63 -13.08
C GLY A 31 3.96 -2.30 -12.42
N ALA A 32 3.17 -2.32 -11.36
CA ALA A 32 2.81 -1.11 -10.64
C ALA A 32 3.99 -0.56 -9.82
N ILE A 33 3.92 0.72 -9.51
CA ILE A 33 4.85 1.39 -8.60
C ILE A 33 4.12 1.46 -7.26
N VAL A 34 4.71 0.86 -6.22
CA VAL A 34 4.03 0.65 -4.95
C VAL A 34 4.62 1.51 -3.83
N THR A 35 3.72 2.15 -3.08
CA THR A 35 4.05 2.77 -1.79
C THR A 35 3.31 1.98 -0.72
N ILE A 36 3.99 1.64 0.37
CA ILE A 36 3.39 0.94 1.50
C ILE A 36 3.33 1.90 2.67
N THR A 37 2.15 2.09 3.24
CA THR A 37 1.97 2.85 4.46
C THR A 37 1.40 1.94 5.54
N ASP A 38 2.02 1.94 6.72
CA ASP A 38 1.61 1.10 7.85
C ASP A 38 1.97 1.79 9.15
N GLY A 39 1.11 1.65 10.15
CA GLY A 39 1.38 2.20 11.47
C GLY A 39 2.48 1.49 12.23
N LYS A 40 2.82 0.26 11.84
CA LYS A 40 3.90 -0.50 12.46
C LYS A 40 5.27 0.00 12.00
N SER A 41 6.29 -0.27 12.80
CA SER A 41 7.66 0.09 12.47
C SER A 41 8.27 -0.89 11.48
N LYS A 42 9.41 -0.50 10.92
CA LYS A 42 10.17 -1.35 10.01
C LYS A 42 10.59 -2.64 10.71
N GLU A 43 10.99 -2.56 11.98
CA GLU A 43 11.39 -3.74 12.76
C GLU A 43 10.23 -4.70 12.93
N GLU A 44 9.05 -4.19 13.21
CA GLU A 44 7.86 -5.03 13.38
C GLU A 44 7.47 -5.73 12.08
N LEU A 45 7.68 -5.09 10.94
CA LEU A 45 7.31 -5.62 9.63
C LEU A 45 8.44 -6.38 8.95
N LYS A 46 9.59 -6.51 9.58
CA LYS A 46 10.77 -7.12 8.97
C LYS A 46 10.52 -8.47 8.30
N PRO A 47 9.79 -9.42 8.92
CA PRO A 47 9.55 -10.71 8.26
C PRO A 47 8.83 -10.59 6.92
N THR A 48 7.88 -9.67 6.83
CA THR A 48 7.14 -9.44 5.58
C THR A 48 8.00 -8.69 4.58
N LEU A 49 8.76 -7.69 5.04
CA LEU A 49 9.60 -6.89 4.16
C LEU A 49 10.72 -7.72 3.52
N GLU A 50 11.25 -8.71 4.23
CA GLU A 50 12.27 -9.60 3.67
C GLU A 50 11.75 -10.35 2.45
N LYS A 51 10.47 -10.68 2.44
CA LYS A 51 9.84 -11.38 1.31
C LYS A 51 9.68 -10.48 0.08
N LEU A 52 9.79 -9.17 0.26
CA LEU A 52 9.67 -8.19 -0.82
C LEU A 52 11.01 -7.65 -1.30
N GLU A 53 12.11 -8.19 -0.81
CA GLU A 53 13.46 -7.68 -1.09
C GLU A 53 13.76 -7.55 -2.59
N LYS A 54 13.33 -8.51 -3.39
CA LYS A 54 13.58 -8.48 -4.84
C LYS A 54 12.89 -7.31 -5.56
N TYR A 55 11.91 -6.68 -4.92
CA TYR A 55 11.17 -5.55 -5.49
C TYR A 55 11.56 -4.20 -4.88
N LYS A 56 12.59 -4.17 -4.04
CA LYS A 56 12.90 -2.97 -3.23
C LYS A 56 13.02 -1.68 -4.03
N ASP A 57 13.48 -1.76 -5.28
CA ASP A 57 13.66 -0.57 -6.13
C ASP A 57 12.35 0.01 -6.63
N ARG A 58 11.24 -0.72 -6.50
CA ARG A 58 9.92 -0.28 -6.92
C ARG A 58 8.97 -0.04 -5.76
N ILE A 59 9.48 -0.11 -4.53
CA ILE A 59 8.68 0.07 -3.32
C ILE A 59 9.20 1.27 -2.54
N THR A 60 8.28 2.14 -2.14
CA THR A 60 8.55 3.21 -1.19
C THR A 60 7.87 2.85 0.13
N LEU A 61 8.60 2.94 1.23
CA LEU A 61 8.07 2.59 2.56
C LEU A 61 7.84 3.84 3.40
N HIS A 62 6.60 4.00 3.87
CA HIS A 62 6.23 5.04 4.84
C HIS A 62 5.66 4.33 6.06
N LEU A 63 6.50 4.05 7.04
CA LEU A 63 6.16 3.22 8.20
C LEU A 63 6.15 4.03 9.48
N GLY A 64 5.45 3.51 10.50
CA GLY A 64 5.34 4.18 11.78
C GLY A 64 4.30 5.28 11.82
N GLY A 65 3.39 5.29 10.88
CA GLY A 65 2.33 6.29 10.78
C GLY A 65 1.90 6.48 9.33
N HIS A 66 0.95 7.40 9.13
CA HIS A 66 0.40 7.67 7.80
C HIS A 66 0.44 9.17 7.51
N THR A 67 0.51 9.54 6.23
CA THR A 67 0.44 10.92 5.80
C THR A 67 -0.66 11.10 4.76
N GLU A 68 -1.33 12.24 4.80
CA GLU A 68 -2.43 12.53 3.87
C GLU A 68 -1.97 12.52 2.41
N SER A 69 -0.74 12.97 2.16
CA SER A 69 -0.22 13.07 0.79
C SER A 69 -0.20 11.72 0.07
N ASP A 70 0.03 10.63 0.80
CA ASP A 70 0.01 9.29 0.19
C ASP A 70 -1.35 8.95 -0.40
N PHE A 71 -2.42 9.44 0.22
CA PHE A 71 -3.80 9.14 -0.20
C PHE A 71 -4.27 10.05 -1.33
N ILE A 72 -3.48 11.04 -1.69
CA ILE A 72 -3.76 11.97 -2.78
C ILE A 72 -2.87 11.66 -3.99
N SER A 73 -1.62 11.26 -3.76
CA SER A 73 -0.61 11.09 -4.82
C SER A 73 -0.65 9.74 -5.52
N ASN A 74 -1.37 8.76 -4.98
CA ASN A 74 -1.47 7.45 -5.59
C ASN A 74 -2.79 7.29 -6.33
N ASP A 75 -2.79 6.53 -7.42
CA ASP A 75 -3.98 6.33 -8.26
C ASP A 75 -4.96 5.35 -7.63
N ILE A 76 -4.44 4.36 -6.93
CA ILE A 76 -5.22 3.27 -6.33
C ILE A 76 -4.79 3.11 -4.89
N VAL A 77 -5.76 2.93 -4.00
CA VAL A 77 -5.52 2.62 -2.58
C VAL A 77 -6.06 1.22 -2.31
N VAL A 78 -5.18 0.32 -1.87
CA VAL A 78 -5.55 -1.04 -1.50
C VAL A 78 -5.66 -1.09 0.02
N ARG A 79 -6.87 -1.26 0.52
CA ARG A 79 -7.16 -1.26 1.95
C ARG A 79 -6.98 -2.65 2.54
N ASN A 80 -6.15 -2.77 3.57
CA ASN A 80 -6.09 -3.99 4.36
C ASN A 80 -7.45 -4.17 5.07
N PRO A 81 -8.00 -5.40 5.12
CA PRO A 81 -9.29 -5.64 5.76
C PRO A 81 -9.38 -5.19 7.21
N ALA A 82 -8.27 -5.11 7.92
CA ALA A 82 -8.23 -4.64 9.31
C ALA A 82 -8.54 -3.14 9.42
N ILE A 83 -8.43 -2.39 8.33
CA ILE A 83 -8.70 -0.95 8.32
C ILE A 83 -10.17 -0.73 8.04
N LYS A 84 -10.84 0.01 8.92
CA LYS A 84 -12.28 0.23 8.82
C LYS A 84 -12.64 1.12 7.61
N PRO A 85 -13.77 0.85 6.94
CA PRO A 85 -14.17 1.63 5.76
C PRO A 85 -14.36 3.13 6.02
N ASN A 86 -14.63 3.53 7.25
CA ASN A 86 -14.83 4.93 7.63
C ASN A 86 -13.56 5.63 8.09
N ASN A 87 -12.39 5.01 7.86
CA ASN A 87 -11.10 5.59 8.21
C ASN A 87 -10.94 6.95 7.51
N LYS A 88 -10.41 7.94 8.24
CA LYS A 88 -10.27 9.31 7.72
C LYS A 88 -9.39 9.41 6.47
N TYR A 89 -8.35 8.60 6.39
CA TYR A 89 -7.46 8.61 5.22
C TYR A 89 -8.17 8.09 3.98
N LEU A 90 -9.05 7.10 4.14
CA LEU A 90 -9.83 6.59 3.02
C LEU A 90 -10.80 7.66 2.51
N GLN A 91 -11.35 8.47 3.40
CA GLN A 91 -12.21 9.57 2.99
C GLN A 91 -11.44 10.61 2.17
N ILE A 92 -10.20 10.91 2.57
CA ILE A 92 -9.33 11.81 1.80
C ILE A 92 -9.12 11.26 0.38
N ALA A 93 -8.86 9.97 0.26
CA ALA A 93 -8.68 9.34 -1.05
C ALA A 93 -9.94 9.41 -1.90
N ARG A 94 -11.11 9.14 -1.30
CA ARG A 94 -12.41 9.24 -2.00
C ARG A 94 -12.67 10.65 -2.48
N ASP A 95 -12.43 11.65 -1.63
CA ASP A 95 -12.63 13.04 -1.98
C ASP A 95 -11.72 13.46 -3.13
N GLY A 96 -10.55 12.86 -3.25
CA GLY A 96 -9.62 13.09 -4.34
C GLY A 96 -9.90 12.27 -5.59
N GLY A 97 -10.99 11.50 -5.61
CA GLY A 97 -11.37 10.67 -6.75
C GLY A 97 -10.52 9.43 -6.95
N LYS A 98 -9.82 8.98 -5.92
CA LYS A 98 -8.96 7.80 -6.02
C LYS A 98 -9.78 6.51 -5.96
N ARG A 99 -9.30 5.50 -6.64
CA ARG A 99 -9.89 4.16 -6.63
C ARG A 99 -9.45 3.41 -5.36
N ILE A 100 -10.41 2.80 -4.71
CA ILE A 100 -10.15 2.02 -3.49
C ILE A 100 -10.58 0.57 -3.68
#